data_28e72cee9ccb7ab980b07156aeb86638
#
_entry.id   28e72cee9ccb7ab980b07156aeb86638
#
_cell.length_a   1.000
_cell.length_b   1.000
_cell.length_c   1.000
_cell.angle_alpha   90.00
_cell.angle_beta   90.00
_cell.angle_gamma   90.00
#
_symmetry.space_group_name_H-M   'P 1'
#
loop_
_entity.id
_entity.type
_entity.pdbx_description
1 polymer ?
#
loop_
_entity_poly.entity_id
_entity_poly.type
_entity_poly.pdbx_seq_one_letter_code
_entity_poly.pdbx_strand_id
1 'polypeptide(L)'
;MSKRHNSADFLSILKKHGITKLYHFTDRDNLDSIVANGGLYSWADCEDRSIAIPKPGGSNSSRILDARYGLQHYVRLSFTPKHPMMFVAMNDGRISNPIILEVDLDVILDETTKFSDRNATKNGAYIGDDIEAFKCIHFNSLKADTHFDLAPEEQMFFQAEILVKNHVPLSAIKNLASFGISLSKSAVKRASRIPSTAQISRQTPTAFIFLVDHSVSMERMI
;
A
#
# COMPACT_ATOMS: atom_id res chain seq x y z
N MET A 1 12.55 -0.20 12.06
CA MET A 1 12.96 -0.16 10.65
C MET A 1 14.47 -0.35 10.60
N SER A 2 14.94 -1.42 9.95
CA SER A 2 16.36 -1.63 9.66
C SER A 2 16.72 -0.83 8.43
N LYS A 3 17.69 0.08 8.52
CA LYS A 3 18.07 0.93 7.40
C LYS A 3 19.07 0.21 6.49
N ARG A 4 18.83 0.31 5.18
CA ARG A 4 19.75 -0.18 4.14
C ARG A 4 21.13 0.42 4.31
N HIS A 5 22.19 -0.40 4.21
CA HIS A 5 23.58 0.06 4.26
C HIS A 5 23.95 0.97 3.08
N ASN A 6 23.31 0.79 1.90
CA ASN A 6 23.52 1.58 0.68
C ASN A 6 22.48 2.71 0.51
N SER A 7 21.94 3.25 1.58
CA SER A 7 20.92 4.32 1.58
C SER A 7 21.31 5.54 0.73
N ALA A 8 22.61 5.87 0.65
CA ALA A 8 23.11 6.99 -0.13
C ALA A 8 22.84 6.86 -1.63
N ASP A 9 22.90 5.63 -2.16
CA ASP A 9 22.67 5.37 -3.58
C ASP A 9 21.20 5.63 -3.95
N PHE A 10 20.25 5.17 -3.12
CA PHE A 10 18.82 5.44 -3.30
C PHE A 10 18.53 6.94 -3.27
N LEU A 11 19.06 7.66 -2.27
CA LEU A 11 18.88 9.10 -2.14
C LEU A 11 19.48 9.87 -3.32
N SER A 12 20.62 9.42 -3.85
CA SER A 12 21.24 10.00 -5.04
C SER A 12 20.35 9.87 -6.27
N ILE A 13 19.75 8.69 -6.49
CA ILE A 13 18.82 8.47 -7.61
C ILE A 13 17.58 9.35 -7.46
N LEU A 14 16.96 9.38 -6.29
CA LEU A 14 15.79 10.21 -6.02
C LEU A 14 16.07 11.70 -6.29
N LYS A 15 17.20 12.19 -5.80
CA LYS A 15 17.67 13.57 -6.02
C LYS A 15 17.88 13.87 -7.49
N LYS A 16 18.53 12.96 -8.23
CA LYS A 16 18.79 13.08 -9.68
C LYS A 16 17.48 13.26 -10.47
N HIS A 17 16.42 12.58 -10.05
CA HIS A 17 15.11 12.61 -10.71
C HIS A 17 14.12 13.62 -10.14
N GLY A 18 14.53 14.40 -9.09
CA GLY A 18 13.70 15.42 -8.46
C GLY A 18 12.56 14.86 -7.61
N ILE A 19 12.65 13.59 -7.19
CA ILE A 19 11.67 12.97 -6.30
C ILE A 19 11.92 13.44 -4.87
N THR A 20 10.95 14.10 -4.28
CA THR A 20 11.05 14.69 -2.93
C THR A 20 10.08 14.07 -1.92
N LYS A 21 9.08 13.33 -2.39
CA LYS A 21 8.05 12.67 -1.57
C LYS A 21 7.39 11.56 -2.35
N LEU A 22 6.69 10.69 -1.63
CA LEU A 22 5.82 9.65 -2.16
C LEU A 22 4.37 9.98 -1.84
N TYR A 23 3.45 9.26 -2.47
CA TYR A 23 2.03 9.53 -2.35
C TYR A 23 1.23 8.27 -2.05
N HIS A 24 0.18 8.43 -1.24
CA HIS A 24 -0.84 7.43 -1.03
C HIS A 24 -2.21 8.07 -1.18
N PHE A 25 -3.01 7.60 -2.12
CA PHE A 25 -4.39 8.05 -2.25
C PHE A 25 -5.32 7.22 -1.35
N THR A 26 -6.28 7.89 -0.73
CA THR A 26 -7.29 7.23 0.09
C THR A 26 -8.58 8.07 0.10
N ASP A 27 -9.65 7.56 0.70
CA ASP A 27 -10.84 8.38 0.99
C ASP A 27 -10.64 9.17 2.27
N ARG A 28 -11.21 10.37 2.33
CA ARG A 28 -11.19 11.24 3.52
C ARG A 28 -11.75 10.53 4.75
N ASP A 29 -12.78 9.68 4.58
CA ASP A 29 -13.42 8.95 5.66
C ASP A 29 -12.49 7.94 6.35
N ASN A 30 -11.38 7.56 5.71
CA ASN A 30 -10.38 6.68 6.31
C ASN A 30 -9.40 7.41 7.25
N LEU A 31 -9.35 8.76 7.20
CA LEU A 31 -8.29 9.52 7.86
C LEU A 31 -8.33 9.39 9.38
N ASP A 32 -9.50 9.37 9.99
CA ASP A 32 -9.64 9.21 11.44
C ASP A 32 -9.10 7.85 11.91
N SER A 33 -9.38 6.79 11.13
CA SER A 33 -8.82 5.45 11.41
C SER A 33 -7.29 5.42 11.25
N ILE A 34 -6.76 6.05 10.20
CA ILE A 34 -5.32 6.16 9.96
C ILE A 34 -4.63 6.87 11.14
N VAL A 35 -5.20 7.96 11.62
CA VAL A 35 -4.65 8.73 12.75
C VAL A 35 -4.75 7.95 14.06
N ALA A 36 -5.91 7.36 14.35
CA ALA A 36 -6.16 6.61 15.57
C ALA A 36 -5.23 5.40 15.71
N ASN A 37 -4.90 4.76 14.60
CA ASN A 37 -4.03 3.57 14.57
C ASN A 37 -2.54 3.90 14.35
N GLY A 38 -2.17 5.17 14.25
CA GLY A 38 -0.78 5.59 14.17
C GLY A 38 -0.13 5.46 12.79
N GLY A 39 -0.91 5.34 11.71
CA GLY A 39 -0.42 5.33 10.33
C GLY A 39 -1.23 4.46 9.37
N LEU A 40 -0.65 4.24 8.19
CA LEU A 40 -1.22 3.37 7.16
C LEU A 40 -0.77 1.93 7.41
N TYR A 41 -1.71 1.01 7.47
CA TYR A 41 -1.45 -0.42 7.49
C TYR A 41 -1.79 -1.07 6.15
N SER A 42 -1.12 -2.17 5.82
CA SER A 42 -1.56 -3.01 4.70
C SER A 42 -2.99 -3.51 4.96
N TRP A 43 -3.70 -3.90 3.91
CA TRP A 43 -5.08 -4.37 4.10
C TRP A 43 -5.14 -5.66 4.94
N ALA A 44 -4.18 -6.57 4.80
CA ALA A 44 -4.12 -7.78 5.62
C ALA A 44 -3.80 -7.46 7.08
N ASP A 45 -2.84 -6.55 7.34
CA ASP A 45 -2.55 -6.12 8.72
C ASP A 45 -3.74 -5.35 9.34
N CYS A 46 -4.56 -4.66 8.55
CA CYS A 46 -5.81 -4.07 9.04
C CYS A 46 -6.80 -5.15 9.47
N GLU A 47 -6.96 -6.23 8.69
CA GLU A 47 -7.83 -7.35 9.05
C GLU A 47 -7.33 -8.06 10.32
N ASP A 48 -6.04 -8.41 10.38
CA ASP A 48 -5.42 -9.08 11.52
C ASP A 48 -5.55 -8.28 12.82
N ARG A 49 -5.55 -6.95 12.74
CA ARG A 49 -5.63 -6.02 13.87
C ARG A 49 -7.03 -5.48 14.11
N SER A 50 -8.01 -5.89 13.33
CA SER A 50 -9.38 -5.35 13.36
C SER A 50 -9.45 -3.82 13.19
N ILE A 51 -8.55 -3.26 12.36
CA ILE A 51 -8.54 -1.85 12.00
C ILE A 51 -9.60 -1.61 10.92
N ALA A 52 -10.55 -0.75 11.21
CA ALA A 52 -11.59 -0.40 10.24
C ALA A 52 -11.03 0.42 9.07
N ILE A 53 -11.43 0.06 7.85
CA ILE A 53 -11.21 0.84 6.63
C ILE A 53 -12.60 1.21 6.09
N PRO A 54 -13.18 2.36 6.49
CA PRO A 54 -14.55 2.76 6.11
C PRO A 54 -14.79 2.78 4.59
N LYS A 55 -13.80 3.22 3.81
CA LYS A 55 -13.84 3.33 2.34
C LYS A 55 -12.59 2.67 1.73
N PRO A 56 -12.57 1.34 1.53
CA PRO A 56 -11.42 0.66 0.97
C PRO A 56 -11.20 1.03 -0.50
N GLY A 57 -10.01 1.55 -0.84
CA GLY A 57 -9.65 1.88 -2.23
C GLY A 57 -9.39 0.63 -3.09
N GLY A 58 -8.93 -0.47 -2.48
CA GLY A 58 -8.72 -1.75 -3.16
C GLY A 58 -10.04 -2.50 -3.39
N SER A 59 -10.22 -3.11 -4.58
CA SER A 59 -11.33 -4.02 -4.87
C SER A 59 -11.05 -5.42 -4.32
N ASN A 60 -12.08 -6.27 -4.22
CA ASN A 60 -11.90 -7.67 -3.86
C ASN A 60 -10.95 -8.39 -4.84
N SER A 61 -11.05 -8.10 -6.14
CA SER A 61 -10.14 -8.66 -7.15
C SER A 61 -8.69 -8.25 -6.91
N SER A 62 -8.44 -6.99 -6.51
CA SER A 62 -7.07 -6.55 -6.19
C SER A 62 -6.52 -7.26 -4.95
N ARG A 63 -7.34 -7.50 -3.91
CA ARG A 63 -6.94 -8.26 -2.71
C ARG A 63 -6.59 -9.71 -3.03
N ILE A 64 -7.37 -10.37 -3.90
CA ILE A 64 -7.08 -11.73 -4.38
C ILE A 64 -5.72 -11.76 -5.11
N LEU A 65 -5.45 -10.77 -5.97
CA LEU A 65 -4.17 -10.67 -6.66
C LEU A 65 -3.02 -10.40 -5.70
N ASP A 66 -3.21 -9.49 -4.73
CA ASP A 66 -2.22 -9.23 -3.69
C ASP A 66 -1.86 -10.50 -2.91
N ALA A 67 -2.87 -11.28 -2.49
CA ALA A 67 -2.64 -12.54 -1.80
C ALA A 67 -1.91 -13.56 -2.68
N ARG A 68 -2.28 -13.65 -3.97
CA ARG A 68 -1.64 -14.55 -4.94
C ARG A 68 -0.16 -14.24 -5.15
N TYR A 69 0.21 -12.95 -5.14
CA TYR A 69 1.59 -12.49 -5.35
C TYR A 69 2.36 -12.26 -4.04
N GLY A 70 1.77 -12.57 -2.88
CA GLY A 70 2.40 -12.36 -1.57
C GLY A 70 2.58 -10.90 -1.19
N LEU A 71 1.71 -10.02 -1.70
CA LEU A 71 1.76 -8.56 -1.52
C LEU A 71 0.73 -8.02 -0.52
N GLN A 72 -0.06 -8.89 0.12
CA GLN A 72 -1.14 -8.51 1.03
C GLN A 72 -0.66 -7.75 2.28
N HIS A 73 0.61 -7.93 2.67
CA HIS A 73 1.24 -7.25 3.80
C HIS A 73 2.03 -6.01 3.40
N TYR A 74 1.75 -5.43 2.23
CA TYR A 74 2.43 -4.22 1.79
C TYR A 74 1.48 -3.05 1.62
N VAL A 75 1.85 -1.90 2.20
CA VAL A 75 1.24 -0.61 1.90
C VAL A 75 1.80 -0.11 0.57
N ARG A 76 0.93 0.23 -0.36
CA ARG A 76 1.33 0.71 -1.69
C ARG A 76 1.43 2.22 -1.70
N LEU A 77 2.58 2.73 -2.13
CA LEU A 77 2.82 4.15 -2.37
C LEU A 77 3.17 4.35 -3.83
N SER A 78 2.90 5.53 -4.35
CA SER A 78 3.23 5.94 -5.71
C SER A 78 4.23 7.10 -5.72
N PHE A 79 4.87 7.29 -6.87
CA PHE A 79 5.75 8.44 -7.11
C PHE A 79 4.98 9.68 -7.60
N THR A 80 3.73 9.50 -8.01
CA THR A 80 2.90 10.58 -8.55
C THR A 80 1.60 10.73 -7.77
N PRO A 81 1.06 11.96 -7.60
CA PRO A 81 -0.22 12.18 -6.94
C PRO A 81 -1.42 11.76 -7.81
N LYS A 82 -1.23 11.67 -9.14
CA LYS A 82 -2.29 11.36 -10.11
C LYS A 82 -2.25 9.88 -10.52
N HIS A 83 -2.18 8.97 -9.54
CA HIS A 83 -2.09 7.54 -9.83
C HIS A 83 -3.38 7.04 -10.52
N PRO A 84 -3.29 6.33 -11.67
CA PRO A 84 -4.45 5.89 -12.45
C PRO A 84 -5.47 5.07 -11.63
N MET A 85 -5.01 4.25 -10.70
CA MET A 85 -5.89 3.43 -9.86
C MET A 85 -6.76 4.24 -8.90
N MET A 86 -6.40 5.48 -8.58
CA MET A 86 -7.26 6.39 -7.82
C MET A 86 -8.52 6.72 -8.63
N PHE A 87 -8.35 7.06 -9.89
CA PHE A 87 -9.47 7.38 -10.79
C PHE A 87 -10.38 6.16 -11.04
N VAL A 88 -9.78 4.96 -11.14
CA VAL A 88 -10.55 3.71 -11.20
C VAL A 88 -11.38 3.52 -9.93
N ALA A 89 -10.79 3.71 -8.74
CA ALA A 89 -11.51 3.58 -7.47
C ALA A 89 -12.62 4.62 -7.30
N MET A 90 -12.43 5.84 -7.82
CA MET A 90 -13.47 6.89 -7.86
C MET A 90 -14.61 6.51 -8.80
N ASN A 91 -14.30 6.06 -10.02
CA ASN A 91 -15.31 5.66 -11.00
C ASN A 91 -16.13 4.45 -10.54
N ASP A 92 -15.52 3.54 -9.79
CA ASP A 92 -16.20 2.38 -9.19
C ASP A 92 -17.03 2.76 -7.93
N GLY A 93 -16.99 4.01 -7.49
CA GLY A 93 -17.67 4.50 -6.29
C GLY A 93 -17.07 4.01 -4.96
N ARG A 94 -15.89 3.37 -4.98
CA ARG A 94 -15.16 2.92 -3.76
C ARG A 94 -14.58 4.09 -2.98
N ILE A 95 -14.14 5.12 -3.68
CA ILE A 95 -13.64 6.39 -3.12
C ILE A 95 -14.55 7.51 -3.60
N SER A 96 -15.16 8.22 -2.66
CA SER A 96 -16.10 9.33 -2.93
C SER A 96 -15.50 10.70 -2.61
N ASN A 97 -14.55 10.76 -1.70
CA ASN A 97 -13.87 12.00 -1.28
C ASN A 97 -12.34 11.75 -1.24
N PRO A 98 -11.67 11.72 -2.42
CA PRO A 98 -10.27 11.37 -2.51
C PRO A 98 -9.38 12.41 -1.84
N ILE A 99 -8.45 11.94 -1.05
CA ILE A 99 -7.32 12.72 -0.52
C ILE A 99 -6.01 12.03 -0.86
N ILE A 100 -4.94 12.82 -0.94
CA ILE A 100 -3.60 12.34 -1.24
C ILE A 100 -2.71 12.63 -0.04
N LEU A 101 -2.22 11.59 0.59
CA LEU A 101 -1.25 11.68 1.67
C LEU A 101 0.15 11.76 1.08
N GLU A 102 0.94 12.71 1.55
CA GLU A 102 2.36 12.86 1.21
C GLU A 102 3.20 12.10 2.23
N VAL A 103 4.04 11.20 1.75
CA VAL A 103 4.86 10.31 2.58
C VAL A 103 6.34 10.61 2.37
N ASP A 104 7.09 10.60 3.48
CA ASP A 104 8.54 10.81 3.52
C ASP A 104 9.28 9.71 2.71
N LEU A 105 10.36 10.11 2.05
CA LEU A 105 11.24 9.20 1.34
C LEU A 105 11.98 8.21 2.24
N ASP A 106 12.07 8.47 3.52
CA ASP A 106 12.76 7.58 4.48
C ASP A 106 12.19 6.16 4.50
N VAL A 107 10.92 5.97 4.09
CA VAL A 107 10.31 4.63 3.97
C VAL A 107 10.98 3.75 2.91
N ILE A 108 11.64 4.36 1.91
CA ILE A 108 12.42 3.64 0.88
C ILE A 108 13.67 3.00 1.48
N LEU A 109 14.19 3.59 2.55
CA LEU A 109 15.45 3.19 3.17
C LEU A 109 15.29 1.99 4.11
N ASP A 110 14.07 1.51 4.34
CA ASP A 110 13.84 0.26 5.08
C ASP A 110 14.20 -0.95 4.22
N GLU A 111 14.97 -1.89 4.75
CA GLU A 111 15.44 -3.10 4.04
C GLU A 111 14.29 -3.99 3.53
N THR A 112 13.13 -3.90 4.17
CA THR A 112 11.94 -4.70 3.81
C THR A 112 11.05 -4.05 2.74
N THR A 113 11.33 -2.79 2.37
CA THR A 113 10.60 -2.09 1.31
C THR A 113 11.00 -2.66 -0.04
N LYS A 114 9.99 -2.92 -0.90
CA LYS A 114 10.17 -3.37 -2.27
C LYS A 114 9.80 -2.29 -3.27
N PHE A 115 10.26 -2.47 -4.48
CA PHE A 115 10.08 -1.57 -5.62
C PHE A 115 9.45 -2.33 -6.76
N SER A 116 8.46 -1.73 -7.42
CA SER A 116 7.89 -2.28 -8.64
C SER A 116 7.97 -1.26 -9.78
N ASP A 117 8.43 -1.70 -10.95
CA ASP A 117 8.57 -0.85 -12.14
C ASP A 117 7.21 -0.37 -12.70
N ARG A 118 6.12 -1.00 -12.28
CA ARG A 118 4.73 -0.71 -12.67
C ARG A 118 3.78 -1.14 -11.55
N ASN A 119 2.46 -1.17 -11.80
CA ASN A 119 1.54 -1.77 -10.85
C ASN A 119 1.95 -3.22 -10.55
N ALA A 120 2.22 -3.52 -9.29
CA ALA A 120 2.87 -4.76 -8.86
C ALA A 120 2.05 -6.04 -9.10
N THR A 121 0.75 -5.92 -9.39
CA THR A 121 -0.11 -7.06 -9.74
C THR A 121 -0.33 -7.22 -11.24
N LYS A 122 0.30 -6.38 -12.08
CA LYS A 122 0.23 -6.53 -13.53
C LYS A 122 1.24 -7.57 -14.03
N ASN A 123 0.84 -8.29 -15.08
CA ASN A 123 1.73 -9.23 -15.75
C ASN A 123 3.02 -8.55 -16.20
N GLY A 124 4.15 -9.18 -15.94
CA GLY A 124 5.47 -8.68 -16.28
C GLY A 124 5.99 -7.58 -15.36
N ALA A 125 5.34 -7.31 -14.21
CA ALA A 125 5.89 -6.43 -13.20
C ALA A 125 7.20 -7.00 -12.64
N TYR A 126 8.26 -6.19 -12.64
CA TYR A 126 9.51 -6.51 -11.99
C TYR A 126 9.49 -5.97 -10.57
N ILE A 127 9.63 -6.86 -9.59
CA ILE A 127 9.58 -6.52 -8.16
C ILE A 127 10.84 -7.02 -7.49
N GLY A 128 11.53 -6.15 -6.79
CA GLY A 128 12.70 -6.48 -5.97
C GLY A 128 12.86 -5.51 -4.81
N ASP A 129 13.85 -5.79 -3.96
CA ASP A 129 14.13 -5.02 -2.74
C ASP A 129 15.54 -4.43 -2.70
N ASP A 130 16.27 -4.49 -3.80
CA ASP A 130 17.63 -3.99 -3.92
C ASP A 130 17.74 -2.73 -4.81
N ILE A 131 18.95 -2.21 -4.94
CA ILE A 131 19.24 -1.03 -5.73
C ILE A 131 19.03 -1.27 -7.24
N GLU A 132 19.20 -2.51 -7.71
CA GLU A 132 19.02 -2.85 -9.12
C GLU A 132 17.53 -2.82 -9.47
N ALA A 133 16.67 -3.36 -8.60
CA ALA A 133 15.23 -3.23 -8.77
C ALA A 133 14.78 -1.76 -8.74
N PHE A 134 15.38 -0.94 -7.87
CA PHE A 134 15.08 0.48 -7.80
C PHE A 134 15.50 1.24 -9.08
N LYS A 135 16.61 0.86 -9.68
CA LYS A 135 17.06 1.42 -10.97
C LYS A 135 16.17 1.04 -12.16
N CYS A 136 15.41 -0.07 -12.06
CA CYS A 136 14.45 -0.48 -13.08
C CYS A 136 13.21 0.41 -13.14
N ILE A 137 13.00 1.31 -12.17
CA ILE A 137 11.91 2.29 -12.21
C ILE A 137 12.17 3.29 -13.34
N HIS A 138 11.20 3.47 -14.21
CA HIS A 138 11.23 4.41 -15.33
C HIS A 138 10.94 5.85 -14.84
N PHE A 139 11.89 6.45 -14.10
CA PHE A 139 11.73 7.78 -13.49
C PHE A 139 11.37 8.88 -14.49
N ASN A 140 11.73 8.75 -15.78
CA ASN A 140 11.35 9.75 -16.78
C ASN A 140 9.85 9.71 -17.08
N SER A 141 9.24 8.53 -17.13
CA SER A 141 7.79 8.39 -17.33
C SER A 141 6.99 8.97 -16.14
N LEU A 142 7.58 9.01 -14.94
CA LEU A 142 6.96 9.59 -13.75
C LEU A 142 6.90 11.12 -13.75
N LYS A 143 7.58 11.79 -14.71
CA LYS A 143 7.57 13.25 -14.86
C LYS A 143 6.39 13.78 -15.67
N ALA A 144 5.67 12.89 -16.35
CA ALA A 144 4.47 13.27 -17.09
C ALA A 144 3.39 13.79 -16.14
N ASP A 145 2.53 14.69 -16.60
CA ASP A 145 1.40 15.17 -15.81
C ASP A 145 0.35 14.09 -15.59
N THR A 146 0.13 13.28 -16.59
CA THR A 146 -0.77 12.11 -16.56
C THR A 146 -0.17 10.97 -17.38
N HIS A 147 -0.63 9.75 -17.16
CA HIS A 147 -0.18 8.60 -17.96
C HIS A 147 -0.60 8.71 -19.44
N PHE A 148 -1.62 9.51 -19.77
CA PHE A 148 -2.05 9.74 -21.17
C PHE A 148 -1.08 10.60 -21.98
N ASP A 149 -0.18 11.33 -21.32
CA ASP A 149 0.87 12.14 -21.99
C ASP A 149 2.05 11.28 -22.43
N LEU A 150 2.03 9.98 -22.10
CA LEU A 150 3.06 9.02 -22.44
C LEU A 150 2.66 8.17 -23.64
N ALA A 151 3.66 7.68 -24.38
CA ALA A 151 3.45 6.65 -25.39
C ALA A 151 2.78 5.40 -24.77
N PRO A 152 1.92 4.67 -25.50
CA PRO A 152 1.14 3.56 -24.96
C PRO A 152 1.99 2.51 -24.22
N GLU A 153 3.19 2.21 -24.72
CA GLU A 153 4.15 1.27 -24.12
C GLU A 153 4.78 1.77 -22.83
N GLU A 154 4.80 3.10 -22.60
CA GLU A 154 5.35 3.72 -21.39
C GLU A 154 4.30 3.97 -20.30
N GLN A 155 3.01 3.98 -20.63
CA GLN A 155 1.93 4.30 -19.69
C GLN A 155 1.92 3.42 -18.47
N MET A 156 2.33 2.15 -18.61
CA MET A 156 2.39 1.22 -17.50
C MET A 156 3.40 1.64 -16.42
N PHE A 157 4.50 2.27 -16.82
CA PHE A 157 5.56 2.68 -15.89
C PHE A 157 5.20 3.92 -15.06
N PHE A 158 4.18 4.67 -15.46
CA PHE A 158 3.59 5.72 -14.64
C PHE A 158 2.97 5.19 -13.34
N GLN A 159 2.71 3.88 -13.30
CA GLN A 159 2.15 3.18 -12.15
C GLN A 159 3.21 2.46 -11.31
N ALA A 160 4.48 2.87 -11.39
CA ALA A 160 5.52 2.33 -10.52
C ALA A 160 5.17 2.52 -9.03
N GLU A 161 5.46 1.51 -8.22
CA GLU A 161 5.03 1.46 -6.81
C GLU A 161 6.20 1.23 -5.87
N ILE A 162 6.09 1.83 -4.69
CA ILE A 162 6.87 1.50 -3.50
C ILE A 162 5.98 0.66 -2.59
N LEU A 163 6.48 -0.50 -2.19
CA LEU A 163 5.77 -1.48 -1.39
C LEU A 163 6.39 -1.50 0.00
N VAL A 164 5.79 -0.77 0.94
CA VAL A 164 6.26 -0.69 2.33
C VAL A 164 5.65 -1.82 3.14
N LYS A 165 6.48 -2.65 3.75
CA LYS A 165 6.01 -3.84 4.48
C LYS A 165 5.24 -3.43 5.74
N ASN A 166 4.07 -4.03 5.92
CA ASN A 166 3.15 -3.93 7.04
C ASN A 166 2.59 -2.52 7.30
N HIS A 167 3.43 -1.49 7.47
CA HIS A 167 2.99 -0.25 8.07
C HIS A 167 3.85 0.96 7.66
N VAL A 168 3.19 2.07 7.30
CA VAL A 168 3.78 3.40 7.17
C VAL A 168 3.40 4.21 8.40
N PRO A 169 4.34 4.59 9.27
CA PRO A 169 4.03 5.29 10.51
C PRO A 169 3.48 6.70 10.25
N LEU A 170 2.63 7.17 11.14
CA LEU A 170 2.02 8.50 11.05
C LEU A 170 3.07 9.63 10.95
N SER A 171 4.25 9.46 11.57
CA SER A 171 5.36 10.41 11.49
C SER A 171 5.95 10.56 10.09
N ALA A 172 5.76 9.56 9.22
CA ALA A 172 6.19 9.61 7.83
C ALA A 172 5.17 10.36 6.93
N ILE A 173 3.95 10.62 7.40
CA ILE A 173 2.92 11.36 6.64
C ILE A 173 3.09 12.85 6.91
N LYS A 174 3.40 13.64 5.88
CA LYS A 174 3.85 15.04 6.03
C LYS A 174 2.73 16.08 5.97
N ASN A 175 1.63 15.78 5.29
CA ASN A 175 0.59 16.78 5.03
C ASN A 175 -0.69 16.61 5.86
N LEU A 176 -0.64 15.95 7.01
CA LEU A 176 -1.81 15.75 7.87
C LEU A 176 -2.45 17.08 8.32
N ALA A 177 -1.63 18.12 8.52
CA ALA A 177 -2.11 19.45 8.89
C ALA A 177 -3.02 20.08 7.84
N SER A 178 -2.82 19.79 6.55
CA SER A 178 -3.69 20.29 5.47
C SER A 178 -5.12 19.71 5.54
N PHE A 179 -5.30 18.63 6.27
CA PHE A 179 -6.59 17.97 6.53
C PHE A 179 -7.16 18.33 7.92
N GLY A 180 -6.57 19.29 8.63
CA GLY A 180 -7.02 19.72 9.96
C GLY A 180 -6.55 18.80 11.10
N ILE A 181 -5.61 17.87 10.85
CA ILE A 181 -5.06 16.97 11.85
C ILE A 181 -3.82 17.60 12.48
N SER A 182 -3.91 17.98 13.76
CA SER A 182 -2.79 18.44 14.57
C SER A 182 -2.25 17.29 15.42
N LEU A 183 -1.04 16.83 15.12
CA LEU A 183 -0.37 15.82 15.92
C LEU A 183 0.30 16.50 17.13
N SER A 184 -0.18 16.23 18.34
CA SER A 184 0.57 16.61 19.53
C SER A 184 1.88 15.82 19.61
N LYS A 185 2.97 16.42 20.10
CA LYS A 185 4.26 15.74 20.27
C LYS A 185 4.17 14.44 21.09
N SER A 186 3.15 14.30 21.94
CA SER A 186 2.85 13.09 22.71
C SER A 186 2.22 11.96 21.87
N ALA A 187 1.41 12.28 20.87
CA ALA A 187 0.80 11.29 19.98
C ALA A 187 1.84 10.62 19.05
N VAL A 188 2.78 11.41 18.53
CA VAL A 188 3.91 10.90 17.73
C VAL A 188 4.78 9.92 18.56
N LYS A 189 5.01 10.22 19.84
CA LYS A 189 5.82 9.37 20.73
C LYS A 189 5.12 8.08 21.16
N ARG A 190 3.77 8.04 21.16
CA ARG A 190 2.98 6.81 21.40
C ARG A 190 2.98 5.91 20.17
N ALA A 191 2.81 6.46 18.97
CA ALA A 191 2.80 5.70 17.72
C ALA A 191 4.16 5.00 17.45
N SER A 192 5.28 5.60 17.88
CA SER A 192 6.63 5.01 17.76
C SER A 192 6.93 3.91 18.79
N ARG A 193 6.03 3.65 19.75
CA ARG A 193 6.21 2.65 20.83
C ARG A 193 5.33 1.42 20.71
N ILE A 194 4.62 1.21 19.61
CA ILE A 194 3.87 -0.04 19.39
C ILE A 194 4.90 -1.13 19.10
N PRO A 195 5.08 -2.15 19.98
CA PRO A 195 6.06 -3.21 19.75
C PRO A 195 5.63 -4.04 18.54
N SER A 196 6.55 -4.22 17.60
CA SER A 196 6.46 -5.29 16.61
C SER A 196 6.62 -6.61 17.36
N THR A 197 5.56 -7.35 17.54
CA THR A 197 5.44 -8.66 18.19
C THR A 197 4.76 -8.65 19.56
N ALA A 198 3.42 -8.71 19.56
CA ALA A 198 2.72 -9.43 20.60
C ALA A 198 2.69 -10.91 20.19
N GLN A 199 3.38 -11.77 20.91
CA GLN A 199 3.16 -13.22 20.87
C GLN A 199 1.71 -13.48 21.33
N ILE A 200 0.82 -13.73 20.37
CA ILE A 200 -0.49 -14.26 20.64
C ILE A 200 -0.29 -15.75 20.90
N SER A 201 -0.44 -16.17 22.17
CA SER A 201 -0.52 -17.57 22.54
C SER A 201 -1.66 -18.21 21.72
N ARG A 202 -1.31 -19.24 20.95
CA ARG A 202 -2.26 -20.06 20.20
C ARG A 202 -3.13 -20.83 21.20
N GLN A 203 -4.29 -20.30 21.50
CA GLN A 203 -5.40 -21.13 21.97
C GLN A 203 -6.02 -21.76 20.73
N THR A 204 -5.87 -23.06 20.61
CA THR A 204 -6.47 -23.91 19.57
C THR A 204 -8.01 -23.77 19.65
N PRO A 205 -8.70 -23.37 18.59
CA PRO A 205 -10.16 -23.50 18.56
C PRO A 205 -10.50 -24.98 18.37
N THR A 206 -11.33 -25.50 19.27
CA THR A 206 -11.97 -26.81 19.16
C THR A 206 -12.72 -26.91 17.83
N ALA A 207 -12.36 -27.89 17.04
CA ALA A 207 -12.98 -28.16 15.75
C ALA A 207 -14.47 -28.47 15.91
N PHE A 208 -15.35 -27.63 15.39
CA PHE A 208 -16.72 -28.00 15.08
C PHE A 208 -16.75 -28.67 13.71
N ILE A 209 -16.94 -29.99 13.74
CA ILE A 209 -17.18 -30.80 12.53
C ILE A 209 -18.63 -30.55 12.12
N PHE A 210 -18.85 -29.84 11.02
CA PHE A 210 -20.13 -29.87 10.31
C PHE A 210 -20.11 -31.05 9.35
N LEU A 211 -20.89 -32.10 9.68
CA LEU A 211 -21.26 -33.15 8.75
C LEU A 211 -22.24 -32.55 7.72
N VAL A 212 -21.79 -32.40 6.49
CA VAL A 212 -22.67 -32.13 5.35
C VAL A 212 -23.11 -33.45 4.80
N ASP A 213 -24.40 -33.75 4.99
CA ASP A 213 -25.09 -34.92 4.46
C ASP A 213 -25.23 -34.78 2.94
N HIS A 214 -24.61 -35.70 2.21
CA HIS A 214 -24.76 -35.84 0.77
C HIS A 214 -25.86 -36.88 0.46
N SER A 215 -27.08 -36.38 0.34
CA SER A 215 -28.15 -37.16 -0.30
C SER A 215 -29.05 -36.26 -1.14
N VAL A 216 -28.72 -36.08 -2.40
CA VAL A 216 -29.74 -35.70 -3.40
C VAL A 216 -29.56 -36.60 -4.62
N SER A 217 -30.61 -37.40 -4.80
CA SER A 217 -30.83 -38.35 -5.84
C SER A 217 -30.84 -37.74 -7.25
N MET A 218 -30.28 -38.52 -8.19
CA MET A 218 -30.59 -38.38 -9.63
C MET A 218 -32.06 -38.71 -9.88
N GLU A 219 -32.78 -37.81 -10.52
CA GLU A 219 -33.93 -38.17 -11.35
C GLU A 219 -33.76 -37.57 -12.74
N ARG A 220 -33.85 -38.52 -13.71
CA ARG A 220 -33.95 -38.28 -15.15
C ARG A 220 -35.28 -37.61 -15.46
N MET A 221 -35.31 -36.79 -16.51
CA MET A 221 -36.40 -36.85 -17.54
C MET A 221 -35.94 -36.15 -18.81
N ILE A 222 -35.88 -36.95 -19.85
CA ILE A 222 -36.45 -36.86 -21.24
C ILE A 222 -36.21 -35.52 -21.96
#